data_e169a3df9b1252e12e7776ecd2b9a4b6
#
_entry.id   e169a3df9b1252e12e7776ecd2b9a4b6
#
_cell.length_a   1.000
_cell.length_b   1.000
_cell.length_c   1.000
_cell.angle_alpha   90.00
_cell.angle_beta   90.00
_cell.angle_gamma   90.00
#
_symmetry.space_group_name_H-M   'P 1'
#
loop_
_entity.id
_entity.type
_entity.pdbx_description
1 polymer ?
#
loop_
_entity_poly.entity_id
_entity_poly.type
_entity_poly.pdbx_seq_one_letter_code
_entity_poly.pdbx_strand_id
1 'polypeptide(L)'
;MTEAKEIIKFAGLEVHFNLFNTDTHDQVCLFKVVVHPGARMGVPHYHEHFDETIYGLKGNTTYTVDGKTIELAAGDPLFIRRSTPHGFANVGAEISEFLCVITPAVFGPEYFREIAPVLNQPGPPDVPKLKEILLKYGLVPVMA
;
A
#
# COMPACT_ATOMS: atom_id res chain seq x y z
N MET A 1 3.38 -20.00 -13.79
CA MET A 1 3.18 -18.73 -13.05
C MET A 1 2.23 -18.96 -11.90
N THR A 2 2.63 -18.56 -10.70
CA THR A 2 1.82 -18.78 -9.51
C THR A 2 0.80 -17.65 -9.37
N GLU A 3 -0.48 -17.98 -9.18
CA GLU A 3 -1.51 -17.00 -8.92
C GLU A 3 -1.33 -16.39 -7.51
N ALA A 4 -1.87 -15.18 -7.33
CA ALA A 4 -1.89 -14.56 -6.00
C ALA A 4 -2.72 -15.40 -5.03
N LYS A 5 -2.28 -15.47 -3.78
CA LYS A 5 -2.99 -16.20 -2.73
C LYS A 5 -4.31 -15.54 -2.35
N GLU A 6 -4.37 -14.22 -2.47
CA GLU A 6 -5.55 -13.44 -2.17
C GLU A 6 -5.47 -12.10 -2.91
N ILE A 7 -6.60 -11.63 -3.41
CA ILE A 7 -6.72 -10.32 -4.05
C ILE A 7 -7.77 -9.52 -3.29
N ILE A 8 -7.40 -8.33 -2.83
CA ILE A 8 -8.28 -7.42 -2.10
C ILE A 8 -8.39 -6.13 -2.91
N LYS A 9 -9.64 -5.73 -3.22
CA LYS A 9 -9.92 -4.56 -4.07
C LYS A 9 -10.68 -3.49 -3.30
N PHE A 10 -10.22 -2.24 -3.42
CA PHE A 10 -10.89 -1.09 -2.79
C PHE A 10 -10.37 0.22 -3.42
N ALA A 11 -11.27 1.20 -3.55
CA ALA A 11 -10.92 2.57 -3.95
C ALA A 11 -10.03 2.69 -5.20
N GLY A 12 -10.22 1.82 -6.20
CA GLY A 12 -9.40 1.80 -7.42
C GLY A 12 -8.05 1.15 -7.26
N LEU A 13 -7.79 0.52 -6.13
CA LEU A 13 -6.58 -0.23 -5.83
C LEU A 13 -6.88 -1.73 -5.80
N GLU A 14 -5.88 -2.53 -6.15
CA GLU A 14 -5.93 -3.97 -5.95
C GLU A 14 -4.64 -4.38 -5.26
N VAL A 15 -4.75 -5.20 -4.23
CA VAL A 15 -3.60 -5.74 -3.52
C VAL A 15 -3.58 -7.25 -3.74
N HIS A 16 -2.55 -7.73 -4.41
CA HIS A 16 -2.38 -9.13 -4.81
C HIS A 16 -1.28 -9.74 -3.93
N PHE A 17 -1.66 -10.56 -2.95
CA PHE A 17 -0.69 -11.18 -2.05
C PHE A 17 0.00 -12.38 -2.68
N ASN A 18 1.33 -12.37 -2.65
CA ASN A 18 2.18 -13.46 -3.13
C ASN A 18 2.74 -14.28 -1.96
N LEU A 19 3.16 -13.61 -0.90
CA LEU A 19 3.58 -14.24 0.35
C LEU A 19 2.91 -13.52 1.50
N PHE A 20 2.24 -14.27 2.36
CA PHE A 20 1.77 -13.75 3.63
C PHE A 20 2.92 -13.73 4.63
N ASN A 21 2.81 -12.91 5.66
CA ASN A 21 3.77 -12.94 6.77
C ASN A 21 3.88 -14.33 7.40
N THR A 22 2.79 -15.08 7.47
CA THR A 22 2.78 -16.45 8.03
C THR A 22 3.56 -17.45 7.18
N ASP A 23 3.76 -17.19 5.88
CA ASP A 23 4.54 -18.05 5.01
C ASP A 23 6.04 -17.97 5.27
N THR A 24 6.51 -16.91 5.93
CA THR A 24 7.92 -16.59 6.08
C THR A 24 8.36 -16.43 7.53
N HIS A 25 7.56 -16.89 8.48
CA HIS A 25 7.80 -16.71 9.92
C HIS A 25 7.98 -15.22 10.28
N ASP A 26 7.13 -14.36 9.72
CA ASP A 26 7.11 -12.91 9.95
C ASP A 26 8.38 -12.18 9.49
N GLN A 27 9.12 -12.76 8.54
CA GLN A 27 10.31 -12.11 7.99
C GLN A 27 9.98 -11.21 6.81
N VAL A 28 9.11 -11.68 5.90
CA VAL A 28 8.76 -10.96 4.66
C VAL A 28 7.29 -11.13 4.37
N CYS A 29 6.64 -10.01 3.99
CA CYS A 29 5.33 -10.04 3.35
C CYS A 29 5.52 -9.44 1.96
N LEU A 30 5.00 -10.09 0.94
CA LEU A 30 5.19 -9.70 -0.46
C LEU A 30 3.85 -9.59 -1.16
N PHE A 31 3.56 -8.42 -1.72
CA PHE A 31 2.34 -8.22 -2.50
C PHE A 31 2.55 -7.22 -3.64
N LYS A 32 1.77 -7.40 -4.69
CA LYS A 32 1.70 -6.47 -5.82
C LYS A 32 0.54 -5.53 -5.60
N VAL A 33 0.74 -4.25 -5.86
CA VAL A 33 -0.32 -3.24 -5.86
C VAL A 33 -0.62 -2.83 -7.29
N VAL A 34 -1.89 -2.91 -7.67
CA VAL A 34 -2.40 -2.41 -8.96
C VAL A 34 -3.11 -1.10 -8.67
N VAL A 35 -2.70 -0.04 -9.37
CA VAL A 35 -3.25 1.30 -9.18
C VAL A 35 -3.95 1.72 -10.47
N HIS A 36 -5.27 1.76 -10.44
CA HIS A 36 -6.06 2.20 -11.61
C HIS A 36 -5.89 3.72 -11.81
N PRO A 37 -6.08 4.22 -13.05
CA PRO A 37 -5.99 5.66 -13.29
C PRO A 37 -6.89 6.46 -12.35
N GLY A 38 -6.32 7.49 -11.74
CA GLY A 38 -7.02 8.35 -10.78
C GLY A 38 -7.05 7.84 -9.36
N ALA A 39 -6.66 6.58 -9.12
CA ALA A 39 -6.63 6.02 -7.77
C ALA A 39 -5.42 6.52 -7.00
N ARG A 40 -5.56 6.54 -5.69
CA ARG A 40 -4.48 6.94 -4.79
C ARG A 40 -4.63 6.27 -3.44
N MET A 41 -3.55 6.22 -2.68
CA MET A 41 -3.60 5.87 -1.27
C MET A 41 -4.50 6.88 -0.56
N GLY A 42 -5.50 6.40 0.18
CA GLY A 42 -6.51 7.27 0.77
C GLY A 42 -5.95 8.27 1.77
N VAL A 43 -5.04 7.85 2.63
CA VAL A 43 -4.45 8.70 3.67
C VAL A 43 -2.95 8.53 3.67
N PRO A 44 -2.17 9.62 3.48
CA PRO A 44 -0.73 9.57 3.69
C PRO A 44 -0.45 9.17 5.14
N HIS A 45 0.54 8.31 5.32
CA HIS A 45 0.85 7.79 6.65
C HIS A 45 2.32 7.39 6.75
N TYR A 46 2.75 7.08 7.97
CA TYR A 46 4.01 6.39 8.21
C TYR A 46 3.75 5.17 9.09
N HIS A 47 4.68 4.24 9.11
CA HIS A 47 4.63 3.08 9.98
C HIS A 47 5.92 2.98 10.77
N GLU A 48 5.80 2.57 12.02
CA GLU A 48 6.90 2.65 12.99
C GLU A 48 7.68 1.34 13.13
N HIS A 49 7.11 0.23 12.66
CA HIS A 49 7.63 -1.10 13.00
C HIS A 49 8.17 -1.88 11.82
N PHE A 50 8.10 -1.34 10.61
CA PHE A 50 8.59 -2.02 9.41
C PHE A 50 9.00 -1.03 8.32
N ASP A 51 9.86 -1.51 7.43
CA ASP A 51 10.28 -0.79 6.23
C ASP A 51 9.54 -1.36 5.02
N GLU A 52 9.39 -0.56 3.97
CA GLU A 52 8.84 -1.01 2.70
C GLU A 52 9.90 -0.87 1.60
N THR A 53 10.10 -1.94 0.83
CA THR A 53 10.88 -1.87 -0.40
C THR A 53 9.90 -2.00 -1.55
N ILE A 54 9.92 -1.03 -2.45
CA ILE A 54 9.02 -0.94 -3.58
C ILE A 54 9.80 -1.13 -4.87
N TYR A 55 9.21 -1.84 -5.82
CA TYR A 55 9.81 -2.04 -7.14
C TYR A 55 8.74 -1.87 -8.21
N GLY A 56 8.94 -0.92 -9.13
CA GLY A 56 8.01 -0.65 -10.22
C GLY A 56 7.93 -1.80 -11.21
N LEU A 57 6.72 -2.21 -11.58
CA LEU A 57 6.48 -3.31 -12.51
C LEU A 57 5.88 -2.85 -13.83
N LYS A 58 5.00 -1.85 -13.81
CA LYS A 58 4.26 -1.40 -14.99
C LYS A 58 3.79 0.03 -14.79
N GLY A 59 3.76 0.80 -15.86
CA GLY A 59 3.25 2.16 -15.84
C GLY A 59 4.08 3.08 -14.95
N ASN A 60 3.44 4.14 -14.47
CA ASN A 60 4.09 5.14 -13.64
C ASN A 60 3.23 5.45 -12.41
N THR A 61 3.81 5.31 -11.23
CA THR A 61 3.16 5.65 -9.97
C THR A 61 3.87 6.85 -9.36
N THR A 62 3.12 7.87 -8.99
CA THR A 62 3.68 9.07 -8.35
C THR A 62 3.67 8.86 -6.84
N TYR A 63 4.85 8.73 -6.26
CA TYR A 63 5.03 8.64 -4.81
C TYR A 63 5.39 9.99 -4.22
N THR A 64 4.88 10.25 -3.03
CA THR A 64 5.35 11.36 -2.20
C THR A 64 5.99 10.75 -0.97
N VAL A 65 7.27 11.00 -0.76
CA VAL A 65 8.03 10.44 0.35
C VAL A 65 8.74 11.58 1.06
N ASP A 66 8.41 11.80 2.32
CA ASP A 66 8.96 12.88 3.14
C ASP A 66 8.86 14.24 2.42
N GLY A 67 7.69 14.51 1.81
CA GLY A 67 7.40 15.73 1.08
C GLY A 67 8.00 15.82 -0.32
N LYS A 68 8.76 14.82 -0.76
CA LYS A 68 9.39 14.81 -2.10
C LYS A 68 8.59 13.94 -3.05
N THR A 69 8.39 14.41 -4.26
CA THR A 69 7.72 13.68 -5.32
C THR A 69 8.71 12.80 -6.07
N ILE A 70 8.37 11.52 -6.21
CA ILE A 70 9.18 10.52 -6.90
C ILE A 70 8.30 9.83 -7.93
N GLU A 71 8.72 9.84 -9.20
CA GLU A 71 8.04 9.09 -10.25
C GLU A 71 8.62 7.68 -10.31
N LEU A 72 7.79 6.69 -10.05
CA LEU A 72 8.19 5.28 -10.04
C LEU A 72 7.72 4.60 -11.31
N ALA A 73 8.66 4.36 -12.22
CA ALA A 73 8.42 3.63 -13.47
C ALA A 73 8.80 2.16 -13.31
N ALA A 74 8.48 1.35 -14.33
CA ALA A 74 8.88 -0.06 -14.37
C ALA A 74 10.41 -0.17 -14.25
N GLY A 75 10.88 -1.01 -13.33
CA GLY A 75 12.29 -1.21 -13.06
C GLY A 75 12.91 -0.29 -12.01
N ASP A 76 12.13 0.67 -11.48
CA ASP A 76 12.64 1.61 -10.47
C ASP A 76 12.47 1.04 -9.06
N PRO A 77 13.51 1.04 -8.24
CA PRO A 77 13.41 0.70 -6.83
C PRO A 77 13.12 1.94 -5.99
N LEU A 78 12.44 1.73 -4.86
CA LEU A 78 12.22 2.78 -3.87
C LEU A 78 12.22 2.15 -2.49
N PHE A 79 13.03 2.69 -1.58
CA PHE A 79 13.04 2.25 -0.19
C PHE A 79 12.38 3.29 0.69
N ILE A 80 11.37 2.86 1.42
CA ILE A 80 10.65 3.72 2.38
C ILE A 80 10.98 3.21 3.78
N ARG A 81 11.82 3.97 4.46
CA ARG A 81 12.24 3.67 5.82
C ARG A 81 11.05 3.84 6.76
N ARG A 82 11.00 3.02 7.81
CA ARG A 82 10.03 3.20 8.89
C ARG A 82 10.03 4.63 9.41
N SER A 83 8.90 5.10 9.87
CA SER A 83 8.66 6.45 10.38
C SER A 83 8.78 7.56 9.34
N THR A 84 8.83 7.24 8.04
CA THR A 84 8.86 8.21 6.96
C THR A 84 7.47 8.39 6.37
N PRO A 85 6.89 9.60 6.42
CA PRO A 85 5.57 9.86 5.82
C PRO A 85 5.59 9.65 4.31
N HIS A 86 4.59 8.95 3.78
CA HIS A 86 4.51 8.68 2.35
C HIS A 86 3.08 8.43 1.88
N GLY A 87 2.89 8.52 0.58
CA GLY A 87 1.66 8.20 -0.10
C GLY A 87 1.93 8.04 -1.59
N PHE A 88 0.94 7.59 -2.34
CA PHE A 88 1.09 7.43 -3.79
C PHE A 88 -0.22 7.71 -4.52
N ALA A 89 -0.11 8.00 -5.82
CA ALA A 89 -1.24 8.20 -6.71
C ALA A 89 -0.87 7.78 -8.13
N ASN A 90 -1.88 7.40 -8.91
CA ASN A 90 -1.74 7.25 -10.35
C ASN A 90 -2.43 8.43 -11.03
N VAL A 91 -1.66 9.40 -11.47
CA VAL A 91 -2.16 10.61 -12.14
C VAL A 91 -2.17 10.47 -13.66
N GLY A 92 -1.79 9.30 -14.18
CA GLY A 92 -1.76 9.03 -15.61
C GLY A 92 -3.05 8.42 -16.12
N ALA A 93 -3.04 8.01 -17.39
CA ALA A 93 -4.17 7.41 -18.08
C ALA A 93 -4.11 5.87 -18.12
N GLU A 94 -2.96 5.28 -17.76
CA GLU A 94 -2.75 3.84 -17.79
C GLU A 94 -2.65 3.26 -16.40
N ILE A 95 -2.97 1.97 -16.24
CA ILE A 95 -2.78 1.24 -14.99
C ILE A 95 -1.30 1.22 -14.64
N SER A 96 -0.97 1.44 -13.37
CA SER A 96 0.38 1.21 -12.86
C SER A 96 0.40 0.06 -11.86
N GLU A 97 1.54 -0.60 -11.74
CA GLU A 97 1.73 -1.72 -10.84
C GLU A 97 3.10 -1.65 -10.20
N PHE A 98 3.17 -1.98 -8.93
CA PHE A 98 4.43 -2.11 -8.23
C PHE A 98 4.39 -3.25 -7.22
N LEU A 99 5.57 -3.78 -6.93
CA LEU A 99 5.77 -4.80 -5.91
C LEU A 99 6.11 -4.13 -4.58
N CYS A 100 5.54 -4.62 -3.51
CA CYS A 100 5.78 -4.13 -2.16
C CYS A 100 6.32 -5.25 -1.29
N VAL A 101 7.44 -4.99 -0.61
CA VAL A 101 8.10 -5.93 0.30
C VAL A 101 8.14 -5.29 1.68
N ILE A 102 7.49 -5.92 2.65
CA ILE A 102 7.44 -5.47 4.04
C ILE A 102 8.46 -6.27 4.86
N THR A 103 9.34 -5.57 5.57
CA THR A 103 10.36 -6.20 6.41
C THR A 103 10.59 -5.42 7.72
N PRO A 104 10.53 -6.04 8.90
CA PRO A 104 9.99 -7.38 9.16
C PRO A 104 8.48 -7.42 8.89
N ALA A 105 7.95 -8.59 8.63
CA ALA A 105 6.55 -8.73 8.24
C ALA A 105 5.63 -8.78 9.47
N VAL A 106 5.60 -7.69 10.20
CA VAL A 106 4.66 -7.51 11.32
C VAL A 106 3.30 -7.01 10.86
N PHE A 107 3.10 -6.98 9.55
CA PHE A 107 1.93 -6.46 8.86
C PHE A 107 1.58 -7.43 7.72
N GLY A 108 0.31 -7.73 7.54
CA GLY A 108 -0.13 -8.71 6.56
C GLY A 108 -1.49 -8.36 5.97
N PRO A 109 -2.20 -9.36 5.40
CA PRO A 109 -3.46 -9.12 4.71
C PRO A 109 -4.60 -8.67 5.62
N GLU A 110 -4.51 -8.89 6.92
CA GLU A 110 -5.57 -8.53 7.87
C GLU A 110 -5.93 -7.05 7.80
N TYR A 111 -4.93 -6.19 7.66
CA TYR A 111 -5.16 -4.75 7.53
C TYR A 111 -6.06 -4.45 6.32
N PHE A 112 -5.71 -5.01 5.16
CA PHE A 112 -6.47 -4.76 3.93
C PHE A 112 -7.86 -5.39 3.97
N ARG A 113 -8.01 -6.53 4.64
CA ARG A 113 -9.32 -7.17 4.84
C ARG A 113 -10.24 -6.31 5.69
N GLU A 114 -9.69 -5.55 6.63
CA GLU A 114 -10.49 -4.65 7.47
C GLU A 114 -10.76 -3.31 6.81
N ILE A 115 -9.79 -2.75 6.07
CA ILE A 115 -9.94 -1.41 5.49
C ILE A 115 -10.81 -1.41 4.22
N ALA A 116 -10.74 -2.47 3.42
CA ALA A 116 -11.47 -2.54 2.15
C ALA A 116 -12.98 -2.39 2.30
N PRO A 117 -13.66 -3.09 3.24
CA PRO A 117 -15.10 -2.91 3.41
C PRO A 117 -15.51 -1.48 3.79
N VAL A 118 -14.66 -0.78 4.53
CA VAL A 118 -14.92 0.61 4.92
C VAL A 118 -14.82 1.53 3.71
N LEU A 119 -13.78 1.36 2.89
CA LEU A 119 -13.56 2.19 1.71
C LEU A 119 -14.51 1.84 0.54
N ASN A 120 -15.08 0.65 0.54
CA ASN A 120 -16.02 0.22 -0.48
C ASN A 120 -17.48 0.61 -0.17
N GLN A 121 -17.75 1.21 0.99
CA GLN A 121 -19.08 1.73 1.30
C GLN A 121 -19.41 2.93 0.42
N PRO A 122 -20.68 3.07 -0.02
CA PRO A 122 -21.07 4.27 -0.78
C PRO A 122 -21.04 5.51 0.11
N GLY A 123 -20.78 6.65 -0.53
CA GLY A 123 -20.74 7.94 0.16
C GLY A 123 -19.38 8.27 0.75
N PRO A 124 -19.31 9.32 1.60
CA PRO A 124 -18.06 9.74 2.21
C PRO A 124 -17.47 8.63 3.10
N PRO A 125 -16.15 8.51 3.15
CA PRO A 125 -15.52 7.48 3.99
C PRO A 125 -15.74 7.76 5.48
N ASP A 126 -15.84 6.69 6.25
CA ASP A 126 -15.91 6.76 7.72
C ASP A 126 -14.50 7.03 8.26
N VAL A 127 -14.15 8.31 8.39
CA VAL A 127 -12.81 8.73 8.79
C VAL A 127 -12.41 8.22 10.18
N PRO A 128 -13.27 8.30 11.21
CA PRO A 128 -12.92 7.73 12.52
C PRO A 128 -12.63 6.23 12.47
N LYS A 129 -13.39 5.48 11.69
CA LYS A 129 -13.19 4.03 11.53
C LYS A 129 -11.88 3.71 10.80
N LEU A 130 -11.57 4.47 9.75
CA LEU A 130 -10.31 4.31 9.02
C LEU A 130 -9.12 4.57 9.95
N LYS A 131 -9.18 5.64 10.72
CA LYS A 131 -8.13 5.98 11.67
C LYS A 131 -7.91 4.88 12.70
N GLU A 132 -8.99 4.33 13.25
CA GLU A 132 -8.94 3.22 14.19
C GLU A 132 -8.21 2.02 13.60
N ILE A 133 -8.55 1.65 12.37
CA ILE A 133 -7.92 0.51 11.68
C ILE A 133 -6.44 0.78 11.42
N LEU A 134 -6.10 1.96 10.90
CA LEU A 134 -4.71 2.31 10.64
C LEU A 134 -3.87 2.18 11.91
N LEU A 135 -4.31 2.80 13.00
CA LEU A 135 -3.58 2.78 14.27
C LEU A 135 -3.45 1.36 14.84
N LYS A 136 -4.47 0.54 14.67
CA LYS A 136 -4.45 -0.86 15.10
C LYS A 136 -3.30 -1.64 14.47
N TYR A 137 -2.95 -1.32 13.23
CA TYR A 137 -1.90 -2.01 12.47
C TYR A 137 -0.57 -1.23 12.41
N GLY A 138 -0.44 -0.22 13.24
CA GLY A 138 0.82 0.55 13.33
C GLY A 138 1.03 1.56 12.21
N LEU A 139 -0.03 1.93 11.48
CA LEU A 139 0.01 2.98 10.47
C LEU A 139 -0.49 4.28 11.10
N VAL A 140 0.34 5.31 11.09
CA VAL A 140 0.00 6.60 11.69
C VAL A 140 -0.39 7.58 10.59
N PRO A 141 -1.67 8.02 10.54
CA PRO A 141 -2.08 8.99 9.52
C PRO A 141 -1.37 10.33 9.71
N VAL A 142 -0.97 10.92 8.59
CA VAL A 142 -0.39 12.26 8.58
C VAL A 142 -1.50 13.23 8.19
N MET A 143 -1.94 14.01 9.13
CA MET A 143 -2.96 15.04 8.90
C MET A 143 -2.27 16.32 8.45
N ALA A 144 -2.73 16.83 7.30
CA ALA A 144 -2.25 18.11 6.80
C ALA A 144 -2.84 19.26 7.64
#